data_8f5dfea91977470e4b64f5e8353589b5
#
_entry.id   8f5dfea91977470e4b64f5e8353589b5
#
_cell.length_a   1.000
_cell.length_b   1.000
_cell.length_c   1.000
_cell.angle_alpha   90.00
_cell.angle_beta   90.00
_cell.angle_gamma   90.00
#
_symmetry.space_group_name_H-M   'P 1'
#
loop_
_entity.id
_entity.type
_entity.pdbx_description
1 polymer ?
#
loop_
_entity_poly.entity_id
_entity_poly.type
_entity_poly.pdbx_seq_one_letter_code
_entity_poly.pdbx_strand_id
1 'polypeptide(L)'
;MRSPIFIKKKNEVTGTVAHLPSSKSLSNRALILNALSGNQSVVSNLSSARDTQLMRKLVGSSEHVIDVMDAGTTMRFLTAYFAVTGKNKTMTGTERMKQRPIGLLVDALRTLGAEIRYLEKEGFPSIEIISFNGQKSNQVSIPGNISSQYISALMMIAPALPEGLQIHLEGKIGSRPYIEMTAALMRQFGASVSWQDQTIHIPRSSFQKTSYRVEPDWSAASYWFGFTALAEKAQIILPDVAEFALQGDKAIIEIMDKLGVQSEFKNGDLRLTKKEHLPHLEWNFTDSPDLAQTVLPVCVAKGITGSFTGLESLRIKETDRIAALQNELGKIGGRLEEAGSTWNVFPGNVKAISSVTIDTYHDHRMAMGLAPLAALLEVQINDPEVVNKSYPDFWNDMKGVGFDIQEN
;
A
#
# COMPACT_ATOMS: atom_id res chain seq x y z
N MET A 1 22.80 -9.98 -1.46
CA MET A 1 22.40 -8.58 -1.18
C MET A 1 23.14 -7.74 -2.18
N ARG A 2 22.47 -6.82 -2.89
CA ARG A 2 23.18 -5.85 -3.72
C ARG A 2 23.85 -4.81 -2.82
N SER A 3 24.83 -4.10 -3.39
CA SER A 3 25.58 -3.07 -2.69
C SER A 3 24.63 -1.94 -2.22
N PRO A 4 24.90 -1.31 -1.07
CA PRO A 4 24.15 -0.15 -0.63
C PRO A 4 24.35 1.02 -1.61
N ILE A 5 23.41 1.95 -1.62
CA ILE A 5 23.55 3.24 -2.31
C ILE A 5 23.88 4.34 -1.33
N PHE A 6 24.66 5.31 -1.78
CA PHE A 6 25.01 6.52 -1.04
C PHE A 6 24.39 7.73 -1.71
N ILE A 7 23.64 8.50 -0.95
CA ILE A 7 22.92 9.68 -1.41
C ILE A 7 23.54 10.90 -0.74
N LYS A 8 24.14 11.77 -1.55
CA LYS A 8 24.69 13.01 -1.03
C LYS A 8 23.58 13.98 -0.62
N LYS A 9 23.86 14.73 0.45
CA LYS A 9 22.96 15.78 0.90
C LYS A 9 22.64 16.78 -0.20
N LYS A 10 21.35 17.12 -0.35
CA LYS A 10 20.87 18.16 -1.28
C LYS A 10 19.74 18.96 -0.64
N ASN A 11 20.02 20.19 -0.23
CA ASN A 11 19.09 21.05 0.51
C ASN A 11 18.08 21.82 -0.36
N GLU A 12 18.29 21.90 -1.68
CA GLU A 12 17.34 22.48 -2.63
C GLU A 12 16.84 21.41 -3.58
N VAL A 13 15.52 21.13 -3.59
CA VAL A 13 14.92 20.07 -4.38
C VAL A 13 13.88 20.67 -5.32
N THR A 14 14.21 20.72 -6.60
CA THR A 14 13.34 21.29 -7.64
C THR A 14 13.32 20.42 -8.87
N GLY A 15 12.15 20.27 -9.50
CA GLY A 15 12.02 19.50 -10.74
C GLY A 15 10.70 18.81 -10.87
N THR A 16 10.61 18.03 -11.95
CA THR A 16 9.44 17.20 -12.27
C THR A 16 9.79 15.74 -12.07
N VAL A 17 8.94 15.02 -11.36
CA VAL A 17 9.04 13.55 -11.16
C VAL A 17 8.56 12.87 -12.43
N ALA A 18 9.46 12.25 -13.17
CA ALA A 18 9.15 11.76 -14.52
C ALA A 18 8.40 10.42 -14.52
N HIS A 19 8.63 9.57 -13.52
CA HIS A 19 8.18 8.17 -13.52
C HIS A 19 7.33 7.81 -12.29
N LEU A 20 6.54 8.78 -11.76
CA LEU A 20 5.63 8.48 -10.66
C LEU A 20 4.75 7.28 -11.04
N PRO A 21 4.80 6.16 -10.32
CA PRO A 21 4.10 4.96 -10.72
C PRO A 21 2.59 5.13 -10.63
N SER A 22 1.87 4.37 -11.44
CA SER A 22 0.43 4.18 -11.26
C SER A 22 0.14 3.34 -10.03
N SER A 23 -1.05 3.47 -9.46
CA SER A 23 -1.45 2.80 -8.23
C SER A 23 -1.35 1.28 -8.33
N LYS A 24 -0.45 0.70 -7.55
CA LYS A 24 -0.34 -0.75 -7.37
C LYS A 24 -1.63 -1.36 -6.86
N SER A 25 -2.27 -0.71 -5.91
CA SER A 25 -3.51 -1.17 -5.27
C SER A 25 -4.69 -1.21 -6.24
N LEU A 26 -4.85 -0.21 -7.10
CA LEU A 26 -5.88 -0.18 -8.13
C LEU A 26 -5.55 -1.11 -9.30
N SER A 27 -4.29 -1.15 -9.73
CA SER A 27 -3.84 -2.08 -10.78
C SER A 27 -4.16 -3.53 -10.45
N ASN A 28 -3.84 -3.97 -9.23
CA ASN A 28 -4.09 -5.35 -8.83
C ASN A 28 -5.58 -5.67 -8.75
N ARG A 29 -6.42 -4.73 -8.30
CA ARG A 29 -7.88 -4.89 -8.32
C ARG A 29 -8.43 -4.94 -9.74
N ALA A 30 -8.02 -4.02 -10.60
CA ALA A 30 -8.45 -3.97 -11.98
C ALA A 30 -8.09 -5.24 -12.75
N LEU A 31 -6.93 -5.85 -12.49
CA LEU A 31 -6.52 -7.13 -13.07
C LEU A 31 -7.45 -8.27 -12.65
N ILE A 32 -7.87 -8.35 -11.38
CA ILE A 32 -8.81 -9.36 -10.90
C ILE A 32 -10.20 -9.14 -11.52
N LEU A 33 -10.71 -7.89 -11.52
CA LEU A 33 -12.02 -7.59 -12.10
C LEU A 33 -12.04 -7.86 -13.61
N ASN A 34 -10.95 -7.55 -14.32
CA ASN A 34 -10.82 -7.88 -15.74
C ASN A 34 -10.79 -9.40 -15.96
N ALA A 35 -10.09 -10.16 -15.15
CA ALA A 35 -10.07 -11.62 -15.24
C ALA A 35 -11.47 -12.23 -14.99
N LEU A 36 -12.21 -11.71 -14.00
CA LEU A 36 -13.59 -12.12 -13.73
C LEU A 36 -14.59 -11.72 -14.82
N SER A 37 -14.28 -10.65 -15.60
CA SER A 37 -15.07 -10.25 -16.79
C SER A 37 -14.73 -11.05 -18.06
N GLY A 38 -13.87 -12.05 -17.98
CA GLY A 38 -13.38 -12.81 -19.13
C GLY A 38 -12.34 -12.05 -19.96
N ASN A 39 -11.61 -11.13 -19.37
CA ASN A 39 -10.57 -10.28 -19.99
C ASN A 39 -11.09 -9.39 -21.15
N GLN A 40 -12.33 -8.93 -21.05
CA GLN A 40 -12.97 -8.11 -22.09
C GLN A 40 -12.68 -6.61 -21.93
N SER A 41 -12.20 -6.17 -20.76
CA SER A 41 -11.94 -4.75 -20.47
C SER A 41 -10.54 -4.31 -20.89
N VAL A 42 -10.41 -3.02 -21.21
CA VAL A 42 -9.11 -2.40 -21.48
C VAL A 42 -8.64 -1.68 -20.24
N VAL A 43 -7.64 -2.24 -19.58
CA VAL A 43 -6.99 -1.61 -18.41
C VAL A 43 -5.66 -1.02 -18.86
N SER A 44 -5.56 0.30 -18.84
CA SER A 44 -4.37 1.06 -19.24
C SER A 44 -3.64 1.64 -18.03
N ASN A 45 -2.41 2.05 -18.23
CA ASN A 45 -1.57 2.65 -17.19
C ASN A 45 -1.40 1.75 -15.95
N LEU A 46 -1.23 0.43 -16.16
CA LEU A 46 -0.93 -0.49 -15.07
C LEU A 46 0.41 -0.14 -14.41
N SER A 47 0.48 -0.30 -13.10
CA SER A 47 1.70 -0.07 -12.33
C SER A 47 2.88 -0.93 -12.82
N SER A 48 4.05 -0.32 -12.94
CA SER A 48 5.33 -0.99 -13.22
C SER A 48 5.86 -1.78 -12.01
N ALA A 49 5.24 -1.63 -10.85
CA ALA A 49 5.61 -2.31 -9.60
C ALA A 49 5.72 -3.82 -9.77
N ARG A 50 6.76 -4.42 -9.18
CA ARG A 50 6.99 -5.88 -9.20
C ARG A 50 5.75 -6.67 -8.79
N ASP A 51 5.05 -6.23 -7.75
CA ASP A 51 3.82 -6.89 -7.26
C ASP A 51 2.71 -6.91 -8.33
N THR A 52 2.57 -5.84 -9.13
CA THR A 52 1.57 -5.77 -10.21
C THR A 52 1.97 -6.64 -11.40
N GLN A 53 3.24 -6.63 -11.78
CA GLN A 53 3.73 -7.50 -12.85
C GLN A 53 3.56 -8.98 -12.48
N LEU A 54 3.79 -9.33 -11.21
CA LEU A 54 3.55 -10.67 -10.68
C LEU A 54 2.06 -11.03 -10.72
N MET A 55 1.16 -10.16 -10.27
CA MET A 55 -0.29 -10.35 -10.36
C MET A 55 -0.73 -10.59 -11.81
N ARG A 56 -0.27 -9.74 -12.73
CA ARG A 56 -0.58 -9.86 -14.17
C ARG A 56 -0.16 -11.21 -14.77
N LYS A 57 1.02 -11.70 -14.37
CA LYS A 57 1.52 -13.02 -14.79
C LYS A 57 0.68 -14.16 -14.21
N LEU A 58 0.38 -14.09 -12.91
CA LEU A 58 -0.19 -15.20 -12.17
C LEU A 58 -1.71 -15.36 -12.33
N VAL A 59 -2.45 -14.29 -12.57
CA VAL A 59 -3.92 -14.34 -12.70
C VAL A 59 -4.39 -15.23 -13.87
N GLY A 60 -3.62 -15.29 -14.93
CA GLY A 60 -3.87 -16.15 -16.10
C GLY A 60 -3.05 -17.45 -16.12
N SER A 61 -2.28 -17.74 -15.08
CA SER A 61 -1.35 -18.88 -15.08
C SER A 61 -2.08 -20.22 -15.10
N SER A 62 -1.59 -21.13 -15.95
CA SER A 62 -1.99 -22.56 -15.96
C SER A 62 -1.25 -23.40 -14.92
N GLU A 63 -0.14 -22.90 -14.37
CA GLU A 63 0.67 -23.61 -13.37
C GLU A 63 -0.17 -24.03 -12.16
N HIS A 64 0.09 -25.22 -11.63
CA HIS A 64 -0.57 -25.71 -10.43
C HIS A 64 -0.08 -24.97 -9.18
N VAL A 65 1.22 -24.74 -9.09
CA VAL A 65 1.83 -23.99 -7.97
C VAL A 65 1.96 -22.52 -8.34
N ILE A 66 1.39 -21.66 -7.52
CA ILE A 66 1.37 -20.21 -7.67
C ILE A 66 2.23 -19.60 -6.56
N ASP A 67 3.47 -19.29 -6.92
CA ASP A 67 4.38 -18.59 -6.02
C ASP A 67 4.17 -17.07 -6.15
N VAL A 68 3.61 -16.49 -5.11
CA VAL A 68 3.35 -15.04 -5.04
C VAL A 68 4.54 -14.27 -4.44
N MET A 69 5.64 -14.93 -4.17
CA MET A 69 6.81 -14.35 -3.50
C MET A 69 6.40 -13.67 -2.19
N ASP A 70 6.60 -12.35 -2.07
CA ASP A 70 6.24 -11.52 -0.91
C ASP A 70 5.03 -10.58 -1.19
N ALA A 71 4.31 -10.79 -2.31
CA ALA A 71 3.20 -9.95 -2.73
C ALA A 71 1.89 -10.29 -2.00
N GLY A 72 1.64 -9.60 -0.87
CA GLY A 72 0.49 -9.86 0.00
C GLY A 72 -0.87 -9.70 -0.69
N THR A 73 -1.04 -8.67 -1.51
CA THR A 73 -2.28 -8.44 -2.28
C THR A 73 -2.52 -9.59 -3.27
N THR A 74 -1.45 -10.02 -3.96
CA THR A 74 -1.53 -11.14 -4.91
C THR A 74 -1.96 -12.43 -4.23
N MET A 75 -1.39 -12.75 -3.05
CA MET A 75 -1.79 -13.91 -2.25
C MET A 75 -3.30 -13.88 -1.97
N ARG A 76 -3.83 -12.78 -1.43
CA ARG A 76 -5.23 -12.70 -0.98
C ARG A 76 -6.20 -12.69 -2.15
N PHE A 77 -5.92 -11.91 -3.17
CA PHE A 77 -6.81 -11.75 -4.32
C PHE A 77 -6.87 -13.01 -5.19
N LEU A 78 -5.73 -13.62 -5.48
CA LEU A 78 -5.70 -14.85 -6.24
C LEU A 78 -6.28 -16.04 -5.49
N THR A 79 -6.12 -16.11 -4.16
CA THR A 79 -6.79 -17.15 -3.35
C THR A 79 -8.30 -17.08 -3.54
N ALA A 80 -8.92 -15.90 -3.40
CA ALA A 80 -10.35 -15.74 -3.60
C ALA A 80 -10.77 -16.02 -5.06
N TYR A 81 -10.01 -15.49 -6.02
CA TYR A 81 -10.27 -15.67 -7.46
C TYR A 81 -10.22 -17.15 -7.87
N PHE A 82 -9.17 -17.87 -7.52
CA PHE A 82 -9.04 -19.29 -7.87
C PHE A 82 -10.08 -20.14 -7.17
N ALA A 83 -10.41 -19.83 -5.90
CA ALA A 83 -11.45 -20.56 -5.17
C ALA A 83 -12.78 -20.53 -5.93
N VAL A 84 -13.32 -19.36 -6.28
CA VAL A 84 -14.65 -19.28 -6.93
C VAL A 84 -14.65 -19.63 -8.40
N THR A 85 -13.50 -19.61 -9.07
CA THR A 85 -13.38 -20.06 -10.47
C THR A 85 -13.11 -21.56 -10.59
N GLY A 86 -13.11 -22.31 -9.48
CA GLY A 86 -12.95 -23.76 -9.45
C GLY A 86 -11.57 -24.23 -9.93
N LYS A 87 -10.54 -23.39 -9.81
CA LYS A 87 -9.19 -23.73 -10.23
C LYS A 87 -8.42 -24.36 -9.09
N ASN A 88 -8.05 -25.64 -9.25
CA ASN A 88 -7.17 -26.33 -8.30
C ASN A 88 -5.76 -25.72 -8.36
N LYS A 89 -5.32 -25.08 -7.26
CA LYS A 89 -4.05 -24.35 -7.17
C LYS A 89 -3.43 -24.49 -5.79
N THR A 90 -2.11 -24.61 -5.75
CA THR A 90 -1.31 -24.44 -4.52
C THR A 90 -0.76 -23.01 -4.48
N MET A 91 -1.14 -22.26 -3.44
CA MET A 91 -0.69 -20.89 -3.22
C MET A 91 0.44 -20.89 -2.21
N THR A 92 1.61 -20.36 -2.60
CA THR A 92 2.80 -20.28 -1.75
C THR A 92 3.54 -18.95 -1.94
N GLY A 93 4.63 -18.75 -1.20
CA GLY A 93 5.48 -17.56 -1.29
C GLY A 93 6.73 -17.70 -0.44
N THR A 94 7.44 -16.59 -0.23
CA THR A 94 8.63 -16.54 0.62
C THR A 94 8.33 -16.93 2.07
N GLU A 95 9.37 -17.24 2.86
CA GLU A 95 9.22 -17.55 4.29
C GLU A 95 8.51 -16.42 5.05
N ARG A 96 8.73 -15.17 4.68
CA ARG A 96 7.97 -14.06 5.26
C ARG A 96 6.49 -14.09 4.90
N MET A 97 6.14 -14.46 3.65
CA MET A 97 4.75 -14.64 3.23
C MET A 97 4.07 -15.73 4.03
N LYS A 98 4.74 -16.83 4.31
CA LYS A 98 4.23 -17.94 5.13
C LYS A 98 3.96 -17.54 6.60
N GLN A 99 4.51 -16.43 7.07
CA GLN A 99 4.27 -15.87 8.40
C GLN A 99 3.14 -14.82 8.42
N ARG A 100 2.60 -14.45 7.25
CA ARG A 100 1.51 -13.46 7.16
C ARG A 100 0.16 -14.18 7.14
N PRO A 101 -0.77 -13.86 8.07
CA PRO A 101 -2.01 -14.60 8.22
C PRO A 101 -2.89 -14.53 6.95
N ILE A 102 -3.65 -15.61 6.71
CA ILE A 102 -4.67 -15.72 5.66
C ILE A 102 -5.94 -16.41 6.17
N GLY A 103 -5.95 -16.89 7.40
CA GLY A 103 -7.00 -17.73 7.97
C GLY A 103 -8.40 -17.17 7.79
N LEU A 104 -8.62 -15.91 8.18
CA LEU A 104 -9.94 -15.27 8.08
C LEU A 104 -10.50 -15.24 6.65
N LEU A 105 -9.65 -15.11 5.63
CA LEU A 105 -10.10 -15.20 4.24
C LEU A 105 -10.43 -16.63 3.86
N VAL A 106 -9.62 -17.59 4.27
CA VAL A 106 -9.85 -19.02 4.01
C VAL A 106 -11.14 -19.48 4.67
N ASP A 107 -11.39 -19.08 5.92
CA ASP A 107 -12.62 -19.44 6.65
C ASP A 107 -13.87 -18.85 5.97
N ALA A 108 -13.80 -17.58 5.53
CA ALA A 108 -14.88 -16.99 4.75
C ALA A 108 -15.12 -17.74 3.43
N LEU A 109 -14.07 -18.10 2.70
CA LEU A 109 -14.19 -18.87 1.45
C LEU A 109 -14.73 -20.29 1.69
N ARG A 110 -14.33 -20.95 2.78
CA ARG A 110 -14.89 -22.26 3.19
C ARG A 110 -16.38 -22.15 3.52
N THR A 111 -16.80 -21.07 4.20
CA THR A 111 -18.22 -20.77 4.45
C THR A 111 -19.00 -20.61 3.14
N LEU A 112 -18.40 -20.01 2.13
CA LEU A 112 -18.99 -19.87 0.79
C LEU A 112 -19.05 -21.20 0.00
N GLY A 113 -18.32 -22.24 0.42
CA GLY A 113 -18.33 -23.54 -0.20
C GLY A 113 -17.01 -23.97 -0.87
N ALA A 114 -15.95 -23.18 -0.73
CA ALA A 114 -14.63 -23.57 -1.20
C ALA A 114 -14.01 -24.65 -0.30
N GLU A 115 -13.35 -25.62 -0.90
CA GLU A 115 -12.54 -26.61 -0.21
C GLU A 115 -11.06 -26.16 -0.30
N ILE A 116 -10.51 -25.76 0.85
CA ILE A 116 -9.14 -25.23 0.96
C ILE A 116 -8.44 -25.95 2.12
N ARG A 117 -7.22 -26.41 1.88
CA ARG A 117 -6.38 -27.09 2.87
C ARG A 117 -5.10 -26.27 3.13
N TYR A 118 -4.68 -26.19 4.39
CA TYR A 118 -3.36 -25.70 4.76
C TYR A 118 -2.35 -26.83 4.58
N LEU A 119 -1.17 -26.48 4.02
CA LEU A 119 -0.13 -27.49 3.75
C LEU A 119 0.91 -27.55 4.88
N GLU A 120 1.09 -26.49 5.63
CA GLU A 120 2.11 -26.39 6.68
C GLU A 120 1.47 -26.00 8.02
N LYS A 121 1.05 -24.73 8.17
CA LYS A 121 0.52 -24.17 9.42
C LYS A 121 -0.89 -23.64 9.23
N GLU A 122 -1.82 -24.05 10.10
CA GLU A 122 -3.20 -23.56 10.10
C GLU A 122 -3.24 -22.03 10.21
N GLY A 123 -4.06 -21.37 9.37
CA GLY A 123 -4.20 -19.92 9.32
C GLY A 123 -3.14 -19.18 8.48
N PHE A 124 -2.15 -19.89 7.92
CA PHE A 124 -1.04 -19.30 7.18
C PHE A 124 -0.80 -20.00 5.83
N PRO A 125 -0.24 -19.31 4.81
CA PRO A 125 0.28 -19.96 3.62
C PRO A 125 1.42 -20.95 4.01
N SER A 126 1.64 -22.08 3.27
CA SER A 126 1.05 -22.42 1.97
C SER A 126 -0.32 -23.08 2.12
N ILE A 127 -1.17 -22.85 1.12
CA ILE A 127 -2.52 -23.43 1.07
C ILE A 127 -2.77 -24.10 -0.28
N GLU A 128 -3.64 -25.11 -0.29
CA GLU A 128 -4.14 -25.75 -1.50
C GLU A 128 -5.63 -25.47 -1.66
N ILE A 129 -6.02 -24.90 -2.79
CA ILE A 129 -7.40 -24.71 -3.23
C ILE A 129 -7.76 -25.95 -4.02
N ILE A 130 -8.71 -26.76 -3.52
CA ILE A 130 -9.04 -28.07 -4.07
C ILE A 130 -10.23 -27.95 -5.02
N SER A 131 -11.34 -27.37 -4.55
CA SER A 131 -12.58 -27.28 -5.33
C SER A 131 -13.50 -26.17 -4.84
N PHE A 132 -14.51 -25.87 -5.67
CA PHE A 132 -15.68 -25.09 -5.30
C PHE A 132 -16.93 -25.81 -5.79
N ASN A 133 -17.61 -26.50 -4.89
CA ASN A 133 -18.75 -27.38 -5.21
C ASN A 133 -20.10 -26.62 -5.13
N GLY A 134 -20.12 -25.36 -5.50
CA GLY A 134 -21.28 -24.48 -5.44
C GLY A 134 -21.33 -23.63 -4.17
N GLN A 135 -22.10 -22.56 -4.25
CA GLN A 135 -22.25 -21.63 -3.14
C GLN A 135 -23.09 -22.23 -2.02
N LYS A 136 -22.54 -22.30 -0.80
CA LYS A 136 -23.22 -22.84 0.40
C LYS A 136 -23.85 -21.74 1.28
N SER A 137 -23.35 -20.52 1.18
CA SER A 137 -23.88 -19.36 1.90
C SER A 137 -23.73 -18.12 1.02
N ASN A 138 -24.66 -17.17 1.14
CA ASN A 138 -24.57 -15.84 0.54
C ASN A 138 -24.25 -14.77 1.58
N GLN A 139 -23.83 -15.17 2.79
CA GLN A 139 -23.44 -14.28 3.87
C GLN A 139 -22.15 -14.74 4.51
N VAL A 140 -21.29 -13.77 4.86
CA VAL A 140 -20.09 -13.99 5.68
C VAL A 140 -19.94 -12.85 6.68
N SER A 141 -19.49 -13.19 7.89
CA SER A 141 -19.06 -12.20 8.90
C SER A 141 -17.55 -12.21 9.00
N ILE A 142 -16.97 -11.03 9.09
CA ILE A 142 -15.51 -10.86 9.17
C ILE A 142 -15.16 -9.63 10.02
N PRO A 143 -14.16 -9.69 10.91
CA PRO A 143 -13.78 -8.52 11.69
C PRO A 143 -13.39 -7.33 10.81
N GLY A 144 -13.96 -6.13 11.08
CA GLY A 144 -13.73 -4.95 10.27
C GLY A 144 -12.34 -4.32 10.44
N ASN A 145 -11.63 -4.65 11.52
CA ASN A 145 -10.30 -4.12 11.84
C ASN A 145 -9.14 -4.94 11.25
N ILE A 146 -9.44 -6.00 10.48
CA ILE A 146 -8.45 -6.77 9.76
C ILE A 146 -7.96 -6.04 8.50
N SER A 147 -7.01 -6.68 7.81
CA SER A 147 -6.55 -6.18 6.52
C SER A 147 -7.70 -6.03 5.52
N SER A 148 -7.91 -4.81 5.02
CA SER A 148 -8.89 -4.52 3.95
C SER A 148 -8.69 -5.37 2.67
N GLN A 149 -7.56 -6.05 2.53
CA GLN A 149 -7.31 -6.98 1.43
C GLN A 149 -8.25 -8.19 1.48
N TYR A 150 -8.62 -8.69 2.67
CA TYR A 150 -9.56 -9.82 2.80
C TYR A 150 -10.96 -9.38 2.36
N ILE A 151 -11.41 -8.24 2.86
CA ILE A 151 -12.72 -7.67 2.51
C ILE A 151 -12.78 -7.39 1.01
N SER A 152 -11.75 -6.73 0.46
CA SER A 152 -11.65 -6.46 -0.98
C SER A 152 -11.67 -7.72 -1.84
N ALA A 153 -10.98 -8.79 -1.40
CA ALA A 153 -10.97 -10.07 -2.11
C ALA A 153 -12.37 -10.68 -2.19
N LEU A 154 -13.09 -10.70 -1.06
CA LEU A 154 -14.47 -11.20 -1.00
C LEU A 154 -15.44 -10.34 -1.83
N MET A 155 -15.28 -9.00 -1.78
CA MET A 155 -16.10 -8.10 -2.58
C MET A 155 -15.96 -8.36 -4.08
N MET A 156 -14.72 -8.47 -4.59
CA MET A 156 -14.47 -8.62 -6.03
C MET A 156 -15.02 -9.92 -6.61
N ILE A 157 -15.04 -11.01 -5.84
CA ILE A 157 -15.59 -12.31 -6.30
C ILE A 157 -17.11 -12.38 -6.17
N ALA A 158 -17.72 -11.54 -5.35
CA ALA A 158 -19.15 -11.61 -5.03
C ALA A 158 -20.08 -11.59 -6.27
N PRO A 159 -19.86 -10.73 -7.30
CA PRO A 159 -20.71 -10.74 -8.50
C PRO A 159 -20.71 -12.06 -9.27
N ALA A 160 -19.63 -12.85 -9.17
CA ALA A 160 -19.50 -14.16 -9.83
C ALA A 160 -20.21 -15.31 -9.08
N LEU A 161 -20.60 -15.08 -7.82
CA LEU A 161 -21.33 -16.07 -7.02
C LEU A 161 -22.80 -16.13 -7.45
N PRO A 162 -23.42 -17.33 -7.48
CA PRO A 162 -24.81 -17.53 -7.91
C PRO A 162 -25.85 -16.66 -7.19
N GLU A 163 -25.67 -16.39 -5.90
CA GLU A 163 -26.58 -15.60 -5.06
C GLU A 163 -26.00 -14.22 -4.67
N GLY A 164 -24.83 -13.83 -5.24
CA GLY A 164 -24.09 -12.68 -4.75
C GLY A 164 -23.53 -12.88 -3.35
N LEU A 165 -23.26 -11.81 -2.61
CA LEU A 165 -22.69 -11.88 -1.27
C LEU A 165 -23.09 -10.68 -0.40
N GLN A 166 -23.38 -10.96 0.86
CA GLN A 166 -23.47 -10.00 1.95
C GLN A 166 -22.25 -10.19 2.87
N ILE A 167 -21.50 -9.13 3.11
CA ILE A 167 -20.33 -9.16 3.98
C ILE A 167 -20.65 -8.28 5.19
N HIS A 168 -20.78 -8.92 6.35
CA HIS A 168 -20.98 -8.22 7.61
C HIS A 168 -19.62 -7.95 8.28
N LEU A 169 -19.32 -6.68 8.52
CA LEU A 169 -18.07 -6.22 9.14
C LEU A 169 -18.28 -6.06 10.65
N GLU A 170 -17.62 -6.90 11.44
CA GLU A 170 -17.76 -6.88 12.88
C GLU A 170 -16.84 -5.84 13.53
N GLY A 171 -17.36 -5.07 14.49
CA GLY A 171 -16.59 -4.12 15.28
C GLY A 171 -16.12 -2.88 14.50
N LYS A 172 -14.97 -2.34 14.88
CA LYS A 172 -14.40 -1.13 14.25
C LYS A 172 -13.85 -1.47 12.86
N ILE A 173 -14.17 -0.65 11.86
CA ILE A 173 -13.68 -0.81 10.49
C ILE A 173 -12.37 -0.02 10.34
N GLY A 174 -11.31 -0.72 9.93
CA GLY A 174 -10.01 -0.11 9.61
C GLY A 174 -9.76 -0.07 8.09
N SER A 175 -8.92 0.86 7.67
CA SER A 175 -8.56 1.02 6.24
C SER A 175 -9.78 1.13 5.32
N ARG A 176 -10.83 1.80 5.79
CA ARG A 176 -12.10 2.00 5.09
C ARG A 176 -11.94 2.53 3.66
N PRO A 177 -11.04 3.49 3.38
CA PRO A 177 -10.84 3.99 2.02
C PRO A 177 -10.45 2.91 1.01
N TYR A 178 -9.73 1.86 1.42
CA TYR A 178 -9.39 0.75 0.52
C TYR A 178 -10.60 -0.12 0.16
N ILE A 179 -11.58 -0.23 1.06
CA ILE A 179 -12.85 -0.93 0.80
C ILE A 179 -13.70 -0.09 -0.15
N GLU A 180 -13.81 1.22 0.12
CA GLU A 180 -14.52 2.18 -0.73
C GLU A 180 -13.91 2.28 -2.14
N MET A 181 -12.58 2.30 -2.25
CA MET A 181 -11.85 2.23 -3.50
C MET A 181 -12.20 0.96 -4.29
N THR A 182 -12.31 -0.19 -3.62
CA THR A 182 -12.72 -1.44 -4.24
C THR A 182 -14.16 -1.34 -4.75
N ALA A 183 -15.09 -0.84 -3.94
CA ALA A 183 -16.49 -0.64 -4.32
C ALA A 183 -16.63 0.32 -5.51
N ALA A 184 -15.89 1.43 -5.51
CA ALA A 184 -15.90 2.39 -6.60
C ALA A 184 -15.39 1.79 -7.90
N LEU A 185 -14.28 1.04 -7.84
CA LEU A 185 -13.74 0.36 -9.02
C LEU A 185 -14.69 -0.73 -9.53
N MET A 186 -15.31 -1.52 -8.66
CA MET A 186 -16.31 -2.53 -9.04
C MET A 186 -17.50 -1.91 -9.77
N ARG A 187 -17.99 -0.73 -9.31
CA ARG A 187 -19.06 0.00 -10.02
C ARG A 187 -18.64 0.46 -11.41
N GLN A 188 -17.38 0.87 -11.61
CA GLN A 188 -16.86 1.19 -12.94
C GLN A 188 -16.81 -0.02 -13.86
N PHE A 189 -16.65 -1.23 -13.31
CA PHE A 189 -16.76 -2.50 -14.04
C PHE A 189 -18.21 -3.02 -14.12
N GLY A 190 -19.20 -2.23 -13.73
CA GLY A 190 -20.62 -2.53 -13.89
C GLY A 190 -21.25 -3.34 -12.77
N ALA A 191 -20.52 -3.64 -11.68
CA ALA A 191 -21.10 -4.32 -10.53
C ALA A 191 -21.86 -3.34 -9.63
N SER A 192 -22.97 -3.80 -9.03
CA SER A 192 -23.68 -3.06 -8.00
C SER A 192 -23.08 -3.36 -6.62
N VAL A 193 -22.75 -2.32 -5.87
CA VAL A 193 -22.26 -2.44 -4.50
C VAL A 193 -22.98 -1.41 -3.64
N SER A 194 -23.68 -1.84 -2.62
CA SER A 194 -24.27 -0.99 -1.60
C SER A 194 -23.63 -1.27 -0.23
N TRP A 195 -23.54 -0.24 0.59
CA TRP A 195 -22.99 -0.35 1.95
C TRP A 195 -23.95 0.35 2.91
N GLN A 196 -24.55 -0.42 3.80
CA GLN A 196 -25.47 0.06 4.83
C GLN A 196 -24.93 -0.40 6.19
N ASP A 197 -24.72 0.55 7.08
CA ASP A 197 -24.15 0.33 8.41
C ASP A 197 -22.84 -0.45 8.35
N GLN A 198 -22.83 -1.70 8.81
CA GLN A 198 -21.68 -2.60 8.81
C GLN A 198 -21.79 -3.69 7.74
N THR A 199 -22.78 -3.62 6.84
CA THR A 199 -23.01 -4.67 5.85
C THR A 199 -22.78 -4.15 4.43
N ILE A 200 -21.93 -4.82 3.69
CA ILE A 200 -21.72 -4.60 2.24
C ILE A 200 -22.54 -5.64 1.51
N HIS A 201 -23.45 -5.18 0.65
CA HIS A 201 -24.29 -6.02 -0.17
C HIS A 201 -23.91 -5.91 -1.64
N ILE A 202 -23.62 -7.07 -2.25
CA ILE A 202 -23.17 -7.18 -3.65
C ILE A 202 -23.99 -8.28 -4.31
N PRO A 203 -25.00 -7.93 -5.12
CA PRO A 203 -25.80 -8.92 -5.85
C PRO A 203 -24.99 -9.61 -6.94
N ARG A 204 -25.45 -10.80 -7.33
CA ARG A 204 -24.95 -11.47 -8.55
C ARG A 204 -25.08 -10.49 -9.73
N SER A 205 -24.01 -10.38 -10.50
CA SER A 205 -24.02 -9.62 -11.75
C SER A 205 -22.84 -10.05 -12.63
N SER A 206 -22.91 -9.72 -13.90
CA SER A 206 -21.76 -9.87 -14.81
C SER A 206 -21.02 -8.56 -14.89
N PHE A 207 -19.69 -8.62 -14.79
CA PHE A 207 -18.87 -7.45 -15.06
C PHE A 207 -19.01 -7.02 -16.52
N GLN A 208 -19.07 -5.73 -16.75
CA GLN A 208 -19.22 -5.14 -18.08
C GLN A 208 -17.86 -4.82 -18.67
N LYS A 209 -17.79 -4.89 -20.01
CA LYS A 209 -16.64 -4.39 -20.76
C LYS A 209 -16.48 -2.89 -20.48
N THR A 210 -15.31 -2.50 -19.98
CA THR A 210 -15.01 -1.09 -19.68
C THR A 210 -13.60 -0.71 -20.15
N SER A 211 -13.35 0.58 -20.24
CA SER A 211 -12.01 1.14 -20.39
C SER A 211 -11.67 1.87 -19.09
N TYR A 212 -10.62 1.42 -18.42
CA TYR A 212 -10.16 1.99 -17.17
C TYR A 212 -8.69 2.37 -17.23
N ARG A 213 -8.38 3.64 -16.93
CA ARG A 213 -7.00 4.12 -16.78
C ARG A 213 -6.67 4.21 -15.29
N VAL A 214 -5.64 3.49 -14.87
CA VAL A 214 -5.19 3.51 -13.46
C VAL A 214 -4.58 4.88 -13.14
N GLU A 215 -5.02 5.50 -12.05
CA GLU A 215 -4.50 6.77 -11.56
C GLU A 215 -3.10 6.61 -10.92
N PRO A 216 -2.31 7.69 -10.78
CA PRO A 216 -1.03 7.67 -10.08
C PRO A 216 -1.14 7.19 -8.63
N ASP A 217 -0.06 6.65 -8.10
CA ASP A 217 -0.02 6.07 -6.74
C ASP A 217 0.21 7.15 -5.68
N TRP A 218 -0.79 7.41 -4.84
CA TRP A 218 -0.71 8.40 -3.79
C TRP A 218 0.23 8.00 -2.63
N SER A 219 0.44 6.71 -2.39
CA SER A 219 1.49 6.26 -1.48
C SER A 219 2.87 6.63 -2.02
N ALA A 220 3.11 6.45 -3.34
CA ALA A 220 4.36 6.84 -3.98
C ALA A 220 4.53 8.37 -4.00
N ALA A 221 3.46 9.12 -4.29
CA ALA A 221 3.46 10.56 -4.22
C ALA A 221 3.88 11.09 -2.84
N SER A 222 3.48 10.40 -1.76
CA SER A 222 3.74 10.82 -0.37
C SER A 222 5.22 11.05 -0.07
N TYR A 223 6.13 10.29 -0.69
CA TYR A 223 7.57 10.45 -0.46
C TYR A 223 8.08 11.81 -0.96
N TRP A 224 7.52 12.33 -2.05
CA TRP A 224 7.85 13.65 -2.60
C TRP A 224 7.37 14.79 -1.71
N PHE A 225 6.29 14.60 -0.98
CA PHE A 225 5.91 15.51 0.10
C PHE A 225 6.98 15.51 1.21
N GLY A 226 7.55 14.35 1.55
CA GLY A 226 8.66 14.25 2.50
C GLY A 226 9.86 15.06 2.06
N PHE A 227 10.31 14.95 0.80
CA PHE A 227 11.38 15.76 0.24
C PHE A 227 11.05 17.24 0.30
N THR A 228 9.83 17.63 -0.09
CA THR A 228 9.39 19.03 -0.04
C THR A 228 9.41 19.56 1.39
N ALA A 229 8.94 18.80 2.36
CA ALA A 229 8.92 19.21 3.76
C ALA A 229 10.31 19.44 4.33
N LEU A 230 11.29 18.59 3.99
CA LEU A 230 12.62 18.58 4.60
C LEU A 230 13.63 19.50 3.90
N ALA A 231 13.53 19.70 2.59
CA ALA A 231 14.44 20.59 1.86
C ALA A 231 14.38 22.05 2.40
N GLU A 232 15.42 22.83 2.24
CA GLU A 232 15.43 24.26 2.54
C GLU A 232 14.56 25.03 1.55
N LYS A 233 14.69 24.69 0.25
CA LYS A 233 13.82 25.16 -0.82
C LYS A 233 13.32 23.98 -1.63
N ALA A 234 12.03 23.97 -1.96
CA ALA A 234 11.45 22.93 -2.78
C ALA A 234 10.38 23.45 -3.73
N GLN A 235 10.42 22.95 -4.95
CA GLN A 235 9.36 23.06 -5.93
C GLN A 235 9.32 21.77 -6.74
N ILE A 236 8.43 20.85 -6.38
CA ILE A 236 8.31 19.54 -7.02
C ILE A 236 6.99 19.49 -7.79
N ILE A 237 7.04 18.95 -9.00
CA ILE A 237 5.87 18.74 -9.86
C ILE A 237 5.68 17.23 -9.99
N LEU A 238 4.46 16.77 -9.67
CA LEU A 238 4.01 15.40 -9.88
C LEU A 238 3.00 15.40 -11.02
N PRO A 239 3.39 14.94 -12.23
CA PRO A 239 2.51 14.95 -13.40
C PRO A 239 1.34 13.99 -13.28
N ASP A 240 0.25 14.28 -13.98
CA ASP A 240 -0.96 13.45 -14.06
C ASP A 240 -1.64 13.16 -12.70
N VAL A 241 -1.29 13.86 -11.64
CA VAL A 241 -1.91 13.71 -10.33
C VAL A 241 -3.11 14.63 -10.22
N ALA A 242 -4.29 14.05 -10.42
CA ALA A 242 -5.54 14.80 -10.39
C ALA A 242 -6.05 15.04 -8.97
N GLU A 243 -6.85 16.10 -8.82
CA GLU A 243 -7.50 16.42 -7.53
C GLU A 243 -8.45 15.30 -7.08
N PHE A 244 -9.18 14.70 -7.99
CA PHE A 244 -10.02 13.54 -7.69
C PHE A 244 -9.18 12.26 -7.69
N ALA A 245 -9.24 11.48 -6.61
CA ALA A 245 -8.58 10.19 -6.49
C ALA A 245 -9.43 9.22 -5.66
N LEU A 246 -9.36 7.94 -6.01
CA LEU A 246 -10.01 6.86 -5.26
C LEU A 246 -9.19 6.42 -4.03
N GLN A 247 -7.93 6.77 -3.97
CA GLN A 247 -6.98 6.31 -2.95
C GLN A 247 -7.07 7.14 -1.67
N GLY A 248 -7.22 6.47 -0.51
CA GLY A 248 -7.24 7.10 0.80
C GLY A 248 -5.93 7.79 1.18
N ASP A 249 -4.81 7.37 0.59
CA ASP A 249 -3.49 7.97 0.83
C ASP A 249 -3.37 9.42 0.30
N LYS A 250 -4.38 9.92 -0.43
CA LYS A 250 -4.54 11.36 -0.71
C LYS A 250 -4.60 12.20 0.57
N ALA A 251 -4.92 11.62 1.72
CA ALA A 251 -4.84 12.26 3.04
C ALA A 251 -3.47 12.88 3.33
N ILE A 252 -2.41 12.48 2.60
CA ILE A 252 -1.08 13.07 2.71
C ILE A 252 -1.09 14.59 2.47
N ILE A 253 -2.02 15.10 1.66
CA ILE A 253 -2.17 16.55 1.42
C ILE A 253 -2.46 17.26 2.75
N GLU A 254 -3.48 16.80 3.49
CA GLU A 254 -3.87 17.43 4.75
C GLU A 254 -2.80 17.28 5.83
N ILE A 255 -2.18 16.09 5.91
CA ILE A 255 -1.12 15.83 6.88
C ILE A 255 0.07 16.77 6.62
N MET A 256 0.53 16.81 5.37
CA MET A 256 1.74 17.56 5.00
C MET A 256 1.49 19.06 4.92
N ASP A 257 0.25 19.48 4.73
CA ASP A 257 -0.12 20.89 4.90
C ASP A 257 0.24 21.41 6.30
N LYS A 258 -0.04 20.60 7.33
CA LYS A 258 0.35 20.88 8.73
C LYS A 258 1.85 20.78 8.97
N LEU A 259 2.55 19.96 8.17
CA LEU A 259 4.01 19.76 8.25
C LEU A 259 4.84 20.69 7.34
N GLY A 260 4.19 21.65 6.68
CA GLY A 260 4.87 22.71 5.94
C GLY A 260 5.02 22.45 4.44
N VAL A 261 4.06 21.76 3.83
CA VAL A 261 3.99 21.57 2.38
C VAL A 261 2.68 22.15 1.86
N GLN A 262 2.78 23.08 0.92
CA GLN A 262 1.65 23.58 0.15
C GLN A 262 1.48 22.74 -1.11
N SER A 263 0.24 22.36 -1.39
CA SER A 263 -0.17 21.58 -2.55
C SER A 263 -1.07 22.42 -3.45
N GLU A 264 -0.80 22.46 -4.75
CA GLU A 264 -1.59 23.18 -5.76
C GLU A 264 -1.82 22.26 -6.96
N PHE A 265 -3.10 22.01 -7.30
CA PHE A 265 -3.46 21.34 -8.56
C PHE A 265 -3.53 22.36 -9.68
N LYS A 266 -2.72 22.15 -10.72
CA LYS A 266 -2.65 23.05 -11.87
C LYS A 266 -2.36 22.31 -13.15
N ASN A 267 -3.21 22.48 -14.15
CA ASN A 267 -3.08 21.87 -15.47
C ASN A 267 -2.98 20.32 -15.46
N GLY A 268 -3.60 19.64 -14.50
CA GLY A 268 -3.53 18.18 -14.35
C GLY A 268 -2.34 17.68 -13.54
N ASP A 269 -1.46 18.57 -13.08
CA ASP A 269 -0.30 18.24 -12.24
C ASP A 269 -0.55 18.67 -10.80
N LEU A 270 0.12 18.00 -9.86
CA LEU A 270 0.21 18.41 -8.48
C LEU A 270 1.56 19.10 -8.23
N ARG A 271 1.53 20.35 -7.78
CA ARG A 271 2.71 21.14 -7.42
C ARG A 271 2.86 21.19 -5.92
N LEU A 272 4.08 20.89 -5.44
CA LEU A 272 4.44 20.90 -4.04
C LEU A 272 5.47 22.00 -3.79
N THR A 273 5.19 22.86 -2.83
CA THR A 273 6.11 23.94 -2.39
C THR A 273 6.15 24.00 -0.87
N LYS A 274 7.17 24.66 -0.33
CA LYS A 274 7.28 24.83 1.13
C LYS A 274 6.36 25.92 1.65
N LYS A 275 5.92 25.74 2.89
CA LYS A 275 5.32 26.76 3.74
C LYS A 275 5.75 26.56 5.21
N GLU A 276 5.24 27.37 6.13
CA GLU A 276 5.42 27.19 7.57
C GLU A 276 4.71 25.93 8.07
N HIS A 277 5.21 25.31 9.14
CA HIS A 277 4.67 24.11 9.74
C HIS A 277 4.20 24.34 11.18
N LEU A 278 3.32 23.46 11.66
CA LEU A 278 2.91 23.44 13.05
C LEU A 278 4.01 22.80 13.93
N PRO A 279 4.10 23.15 15.23
CA PRO A 279 5.06 22.56 16.15
C PRO A 279 4.67 21.17 16.66
N HIS A 280 3.41 20.77 16.48
CA HIS A 280 2.86 19.50 16.93
C HIS A 280 1.86 18.98 15.90
N LEU A 281 1.81 17.65 15.73
CA LEU A 281 0.86 16.97 14.85
C LEU A 281 0.11 15.87 15.60
N GLU A 282 -1.22 15.90 15.54
CA GLU A 282 -2.09 14.78 15.92
C GLU A 282 -2.71 14.20 14.66
N TRP A 283 -2.66 12.87 14.53
CA TRP A 283 -3.27 12.18 13.38
C TRP A 283 -3.68 10.75 13.70
N ASN A 284 -4.82 10.34 13.10
CA ASN A 284 -5.29 8.97 13.14
C ASN A 284 -5.01 8.26 11.81
N PHE A 285 -4.08 7.33 11.81
CA PHE A 285 -3.67 6.57 10.63
C PHE A 285 -4.54 5.34 10.34
N THR A 286 -5.65 5.12 11.06
CA THR A 286 -6.53 3.97 10.85
C THR A 286 -6.90 3.78 9.37
N ASP A 287 -7.11 4.87 8.64
CA ASP A 287 -7.55 4.86 7.24
C ASP A 287 -6.40 4.96 6.22
N SER A 288 -5.22 5.39 6.66
CA SER A 288 -4.03 5.57 5.80
C SER A 288 -2.73 5.15 6.51
N PRO A 289 -2.64 3.90 7.04
CA PRO A 289 -1.51 3.48 7.87
C PRO A 289 -0.18 3.49 7.10
N ASP A 290 -0.24 3.34 5.79
CA ASP A 290 0.93 3.30 4.93
C ASP A 290 1.62 4.67 4.75
N LEU A 291 0.99 5.77 5.18
CA LEU A 291 1.60 7.12 5.19
C LEU A 291 2.52 7.35 6.39
N ALA A 292 2.40 6.57 7.45
CA ALA A 292 3.19 6.75 8.67
C ALA A 292 4.70 6.71 8.41
N GLN A 293 5.17 5.84 7.48
CA GLN A 293 6.59 5.72 7.15
C GLN A 293 7.17 6.96 6.46
N THR A 294 6.32 7.84 5.93
CA THR A 294 6.73 9.16 5.42
C THR A 294 6.59 10.24 6.48
N VAL A 295 5.47 10.24 7.21
CA VAL A 295 5.08 11.32 8.13
C VAL A 295 5.96 11.34 9.38
N LEU A 296 6.20 10.19 10.02
CA LEU A 296 6.94 10.12 11.27
C LEU A 296 8.40 10.57 11.12
N PRO A 297 9.16 10.13 10.09
CA PRO A 297 10.50 10.67 9.83
C PRO A 297 10.53 12.18 9.59
N VAL A 298 9.53 12.73 8.89
CA VAL A 298 9.41 14.18 8.68
C VAL A 298 9.20 14.91 10.01
N CYS A 299 8.33 14.40 10.89
CA CYS A 299 8.12 15.00 12.22
C CYS A 299 9.45 15.05 13.01
N VAL A 300 10.15 13.92 13.11
CA VAL A 300 11.42 13.84 13.84
C VAL A 300 12.45 14.80 13.25
N ALA A 301 12.61 14.80 11.94
CA ALA A 301 13.63 15.59 11.24
C ALA A 301 13.38 17.11 11.30
N LYS A 302 12.11 17.52 11.42
CA LYS A 302 11.72 18.95 11.54
C LYS A 302 11.65 19.45 12.99
N GLY A 303 11.85 18.59 13.99
CA GLY A 303 11.70 18.99 15.39
C GLY A 303 10.23 19.08 15.84
N ILE A 304 9.32 18.39 15.16
CA ILE A 304 7.87 18.39 15.42
C ILE A 304 7.54 17.23 16.34
N THR A 305 6.87 17.48 17.46
CA THR A 305 6.28 16.43 18.29
C THR A 305 5.00 15.88 17.64
N GLY A 306 4.61 14.66 17.96
CA GLY A 306 3.36 14.12 17.41
C GLY A 306 2.73 13.05 18.28
N SER A 307 1.40 12.94 18.20
CA SER A 307 0.59 11.90 18.83
C SER A 307 -0.28 11.21 17.78
N PHE A 308 -0.08 9.89 17.61
CA PHE A 308 -0.67 9.13 16.51
C PHE A 308 -1.44 7.92 17.00
N THR A 309 -2.52 7.58 16.31
CA THR A 309 -3.32 6.37 16.55
C THR A 309 -3.50 5.60 15.24
N GLY A 310 -3.98 4.34 15.32
CA GLY A 310 -4.28 3.53 14.14
C GLY A 310 -3.04 2.93 13.45
N LEU A 311 -1.94 2.73 14.18
CA LEU A 311 -0.70 2.16 13.67
C LEU A 311 -0.55 0.65 13.94
N GLU A 312 -1.48 0.01 14.66
CA GLU A 312 -1.42 -1.39 15.10
C GLU A 312 -1.16 -2.35 13.94
N SER A 313 -1.81 -2.11 12.81
CA SER A 313 -1.70 -2.96 11.62
C SER A 313 -0.30 -2.97 10.99
N LEU A 314 0.57 -2.01 11.33
CA LEU A 314 1.94 -1.91 10.81
C LEU A 314 2.86 -3.02 11.31
N ARG A 315 2.54 -3.66 12.44
CA ARG A 315 3.35 -4.76 13.00
C ARG A 315 3.33 -6.04 12.16
N ILE A 316 2.29 -6.23 11.34
CA ILE A 316 2.07 -7.47 10.56
C ILE A 316 2.18 -7.25 9.04
N LYS A 317 2.88 -6.21 8.62
CA LYS A 317 3.14 -5.91 7.21
C LYS A 317 4.36 -6.69 6.67
N GLU A 318 5.03 -6.18 5.67
CA GLU A 318 6.24 -6.74 5.09
C GLU A 318 7.32 -6.99 6.15
N THR A 319 7.41 -6.10 7.11
CA THR A 319 8.16 -6.23 8.37
C THR A 319 7.30 -5.76 9.55
N ASP A 320 7.78 -5.84 10.79
CA ASP A 320 7.25 -5.03 11.88
C ASP A 320 7.72 -3.59 11.68
N ARG A 321 6.87 -2.79 11.00
CA ARG A 321 7.19 -1.40 10.64
C ARG A 321 7.30 -0.50 11.87
N ILE A 322 6.63 -0.82 12.98
CA ILE A 322 6.76 -0.05 14.22
C ILE A 322 8.16 -0.22 14.78
N ALA A 323 8.62 -1.46 14.95
CA ALA A 323 9.97 -1.73 15.42
C ALA A 323 11.04 -1.15 14.48
N ALA A 324 10.84 -1.27 13.16
CA ALA A 324 11.73 -0.68 12.17
C ALA A 324 11.79 0.85 12.29
N LEU A 325 10.65 1.53 12.41
CA LEU A 325 10.60 2.99 12.62
C LEU A 325 11.27 3.40 13.93
N GLN A 326 11.03 2.67 15.03
CA GLN A 326 11.68 2.96 16.30
C GLN A 326 13.21 2.93 16.17
N ASN A 327 13.74 1.91 15.50
CA ASN A 327 15.18 1.77 15.27
C ASN A 327 15.73 2.89 14.38
N GLU A 328 15.09 3.14 13.22
CA GLU A 328 15.60 4.10 12.24
C GLU A 328 15.47 5.56 12.72
N LEU A 329 14.38 5.90 13.40
CA LEU A 329 14.21 7.22 14.01
C LEU A 329 15.22 7.45 15.15
N GLY A 330 15.58 6.39 15.89
CA GLY A 330 16.64 6.45 16.90
C GLY A 330 18.00 6.86 16.35
N LYS A 331 18.34 6.44 15.11
CA LYS A 331 19.61 6.81 14.45
C LYS A 331 19.71 8.32 14.16
N ILE A 332 18.58 9.00 14.04
CA ILE A 332 18.51 10.46 13.85
C ILE A 332 18.12 11.20 15.12
N GLY A 333 18.27 10.54 16.28
CA GLY A 333 18.05 11.11 17.62
C GLY A 333 16.58 11.23 18.02
N GLY A 334 15.64 10.75 17.23
CA GLY A 334 14.22 10.74 17.55
C GLY A 334 13.80 9.51 18.36
N ARG A 335 12.58 9.55 18.88
CA ARG A 335 11.96 8.41 19.57
C ARG A 335 10.51 8.25 19.15
N LEU A 336 10.08 7.01 19.01
CA LEU A 336 8.68 6.61 18.83
C LEU A 336 8.29 5.72 20.02
N GLU A 337 7.42 6.22 20.88
CA GLU A 337 7.01 5.56 22.12
C GLU A 337 5.54 5.16 22.06
N GLU A 338 5.25 3.92 22.41
CA GLU A 338 3.89 3.38 22.47
C GLU A 338 3.31 3.61 23.88
N ALA A 339 2.13 4.22 23.94
CA ALA A 339 1.38 4.48 25.16
C ALA A 339 -0.09 4.02 24.95
N GLY A 340 -0.35 2.74 25.20
CA GLY A 340 -1.64 2.12 24.91
C GLY A 340 -1.92 2.08 23.41
N SER A 341 -2.99 2.73 22.95
CA SER A 341 -3.35 2.84 21.53
C SER A 341 -2.74 4.05 20.81
N THR A 342 -1.89 4.80 21.50
CA THR A 342 -1.26 6.03 20.99
C THR A 342 0.24 5.83 20.83
N TRP A 343 0.80 6.33 19.74
CA TRP A 343 2.24 6.39 19.48
C TRP A 343 2.71 7.84 19.51
N ASN A 344 3.61 8.17 20.41
CA ASN A 344 4.14 9.51 20.58
C ASN A 344 5.51 9.63 19.89
N VAL A 345 5.67 10.63 19.04
CA VAL A 345 6.94 10.98 18.40
C VAL A 345 7.60 12.12 19.16
N PHE A 346 8.86 11.91 19.50
CA PHE A 346 9.72 12.91 20.09
C PHE A 346 10.87 13.18 19.12
N PRO A 347 11.06 14.45 18.71
CA PRO A 347 12.13 14.81 17.80
C PRO A 347 13.51 14.74 18.45
N GLY A 348 14.52 14.55 17.61
CA GLY A 348 15.92 14.60 18.00
C GLY A 348 16.62 15.86 17.44
N ASN A 349 17.93 15.91 17.61
CA ASN A 349 18.76 16.96 17.02
C ASN A 349 19.41 16.47 15.73
N VAL A 350 18.62 16.37 14.65
CA VAL A 350 19.09 15.93 13.32
C VAL A 350 20.23 16.81 12.78
N LYS A 351 20.27 18.10 13.16
CA LYS A 351 21.33 19.04 12.72
C LYS A 351 22.72 18.66 13.22
N ALA A 352 22.83 17.87 14.28
CA ALA A 352 24.10 17.38 14.80
C ALA A 352 24.62 16.13 14.07
N ILE A 353 23.87 15.62 13.09
CA ILE A 353 24.17 14.36 12.39
C ILE A 353 24.58 14.72 10.96
N SER A 354 25.75 14.27 10.53
CA SER A 354 26.25 14.48 9.17
C SER A 354 25.79 13.39 8.19
N SER A 355 25.65 12.16 8.64
CA SER A 355 25.25 11.03 7.83
C SER A 355 24.49 9.98 8.62
N VAL A 356 23.66 9.19 7.92
CA VAL A 356 22.93 8.04 8.51
C VAL A 356 22.89 6.87 7.55
N THR A 357 23.01 5.65 8.11
CA THR A 357 22.76 4.40 7.38
C THR A 357 21.39 3.87 7.74
N ILE A 358 20.53 3.72 6.73
CA ILE A 358 19.17 3.23 6.84
C ILE A 358 19.12 1.75 6.48
N ASP A 359 18.58 0.94 7.38
CA ASP A 359 18.22 -0.44 7.11
C ASP A 359 16.77 -0.50 6.61
N THR A 360 16.56 -1.25 5.54
CA THR A 360 15.25 -1.28 4.89
C THR A 360 14.34 -2.39 5.42
N TYR A 361 14.87 -3.35 6.16
CA TYR A 361 14.13 -4.49 6.71
C TYR A 361 13.35 -5.25 5.61
N HIS A 362 13.89 -5.29 4.38
CA HIS A 362 13.24 -5.84 3.19
C HIS A 362 11.87 -5.17 2.88
N ASP A 363 11.67 -3.93 3.31
CA ASP A 363 10.44 -3.16 3.11
C ASP A 363 10.70 -1.88 2.32
N HIS A 364 10.07 -1.77 1.16
CA HIS A 364 10.19 -0.64 0.25
C HIS A 364 9.79 0.70 0.90
N ARG A 365 8.83 0.70 1.85
CA ARG A 365 8.39 1.92 2.52
C ARG A 365 9.42 2.43 3.52
N MET A 366 10.23 1.55 4.11
CA MET A 366 11.34 1.99 4.95
C MET A 366 12.43 2.69 4.13
N ALA A 367 12.76 2.14 2.95
CA ALA A 367 13.70 2.80 2.04
C ALA A 367 13.20 4.18 1.59
N MET A 368 11.98 4.22 1.01
CA MET A 368 11.45 5.43 0.38
C MET A 368 10.97 6.49 1.39
N GLY A 369 10.44 6.07 2.54
CA GLY A 369 9.96 6.99 3.58
C GLY A 369 11.09 7.69 4.33
N LEU A 370 12.28 7.08 4.39
CA LEU A 370 13.47 7.65 5.03
C LEU A 370 14.42 8.33 4.03
N ALA A 371 14.34 8.03 2.73
CA ALA A 371 15.14 8.68 1.71
C ALA A 371 15.04 10.25 1.72
N PRO A 372 13.90 10.86 2.07
CA PRO A 372 13.80 12.33 2.19
C PRO A 372 14.77 12.96 3.18
N LEU A 373 15.34 12.21 4.12
CA LEU A 373 16.42 12.68 4.99
C LEU A 373 17.63 13.19 4.20
N ALA A 374 17.82 12.74 2.95
CA ALA A 374 18.87 13.20 2.06
C ALA A 374 18.77 14.72 1.73
N ALA A 375 17.63 15.34 2.03
CA ALA A 375 17.52 16.80 1.97
C ALA A 375 18.25 17.51 3.13
N LEU A 376 18.62 16.79 4.20
CA LEU A 376 19.23 17.36 5.42
C LEU A 376 20.66 16.87 5.68
N LEU A 377 20.96 15.62 5.34
CA LEU A 377 22.22 14.94 5.67
C LEU A 377 22.56 13.88 4.59
N GLU A 378 23.76 13.31 4.64
CA GLU A 378 24.11 12.20 3.75
C GLU A 378 23.41 10.91 4.20
N VAL A 379 22.87 10.15 3.25
CA VAL A 379 22.10 8.94 3.54
C VAL A 379 22.67 7.74 2.80
N GLN A 380 22.98 6.67 3.53
CA GLN A 380 23.22 5.37 2.95
C GLN A 380 21.94 4.52 3.08
N ILE A 381 21.51 3.86 2.00
CA ILE A 381 20.38 2.93 2.02
C ILE A 381 20.91 1.51 1.78
N ASN A 382 20.71 0.63 2.75
CA ASN A 382 20.96 -0.79 2.61
C ASN A 382 19.82 -1.47 1.83
N ASP A 383 20.15 -2.45 0.96
CA ASP A 383 19.17 -3.16 0.12
C ASP A 383 18.22 -2.23 -0.67
N PRO A 384 18.77 -1.35 -1.54
CA PRO A 384 17.98 -0.32 -2.24
C PRO A 384 16.93 -0.89 -3.21
N GLU A 385 17.06 -2.15 -3.63
CA GLU A 385 16.15 -2.78 -4.58
C GLU A 385 14.76 -3.10 -4.04
N VAL A 386 14.56 -3.01 -2.72
CA VAL A 386 13.24 -3.18 -2.13
C VAL A 386 12.20 -2.23 -2.73
N VAL A 387 12.62 -1.09 -3.28
CA VAL A 387 11.73 -0.11 -3.95
C VAL A 387 11.02 -0.70 -5.18
N ASN A 388 11.63 -1.69 -5.84
CA ASN A 388 11.06 -2.36 -7.02
C ASN A 388 9.70 -3.00 -6.73
N LYS A 389 9.39 -3.27 -5.47
CA LYS A 389 8.09 -3.79 -5.04
C LYS A 389 6.92 -2.88 -5.39
N SER A 390 7.13 -1.55 -5.38
CA SER A 390 6.05 -0.57 -5.62
C SER A 390 6.44 0.64 -6.47
N TYR A 391 7.73 1.01 -6.54
CA TYR A 391 8.22 2.16 -7.28
C TYR A 391 9.62 1.89 -7.86
N PRO A 392 9.71 1.12 -8.96
CA PRO A 392 11.01 0.72 -9.53
C PRO A 392 11.91 1.90 -9.93
N ASP A 393 11.34 3.01 -10.39
CA ASP A 393 12.08 4.19 -10.85
C ASP A 393 12.38 5.22 -9.76
N PHE A 394 12.16 4.89 -8.49
CA PHE A 394 12.32 5.85 -7.38
C PHE A 394 13.70 6.50 -7.35
N TRP A 395 14.77 5.72 -7.47
CA TRP A 395 16.13 6.25 -7.47
C TRP A 395 16.44 7.06 -8.73
N ASN A 396 15.86 6.69 -9.89
CA ASN A 396 15.98 7.45 -11.13
C ASN A 396 15.28 8.80 -11.02
N ASP A 397 14.10 8.86 -10.43
CA ASP A 397 13.37 10.10 -10.21
C ASP A 397 14.10 11.00 -9.20
N MET A 398 14.72 10.44 -8.15
CA MET A 398 15.58 11.21 -7.25
C MET A 398 16.80 11.82 -8.00
N LYS A 399 17.45 11.04 -8.87
CA LYS A 399 18.51 11.57 -9.74
C LYS A 399 17.96 12.67 -10.66
N GLY A 400 16.75 12.50 -11.19
CA GLY A 400 16.05 13.45 -12.07
C GLY A 400 15.79 14.82 -11.42
N VAL A 401 15.51 14.86 -10.11
CA VAL A 401 15.39 16.11 -9.34
C VAL A 401 16.73 16.55 -8.73
N GLY A 402 17.83 15.92 -9.15
CA GLY A 402 19.21 16.36 -8.94
C GLY A 402 19.92 15.80 -7.71
N PHE A 403 19.46 14.71 -7.10
CA PHE A 403 20.24 14.00 -6.09
C PHE A 403 21.43 13.25 -6.74
N ASP A 404 22.61 13.33 -6.10
CA ASP A 404 23.78 12.52 -6.44
C ASP A 404 23.67 11.18 -5.67
N ILE A 405 23.41 10.11 -6.41
CA ILE A 405 23.28 8.74 -5.88
C ILE A 405 24.37 7.87 -6.46
N GLN A 406 25.21 7.34 -5.59
CA GLN A 406 26.38 6.50 -5.94
C GLN A 406 26.11 5.05 -5.50
N GLU A 407 26.41 4.13 -6.38
CA GLU A 407 26.42 2.69 -6.11
C GLU A 407 27.87 2.26 -5.85
N ASN A 408 28.11 1.47 -4.79
CA ASN A 408 29.45 0.89 -4.52
C ASN A 408 29.67 -0.37 -5.35
#